data_ee02ff5a9b468b5f31adec31d19d9cbf
#
_entry.id   ee02ff5a9b468b5f31adec31d19d9cbf
#
_cell.length_a   1.000
_cell.length_b   1.000
_cell.length_c   1.000
_cell.angle_alpha   90.00
_cell.angle_beta   90.00
_cell.angle_gamma   90.00
#
_symmetry.space_group_name_H-M   'P 1'
#
loop_
_entity.id
_entity.type
_entity.pdbx_description
1 polymer ?
#
loop_
_entity_poly.entity_id
_entity_poly.type
_entity_poly.pdbx_seq_one_letter_code
_entity_poly.pdbx_strand_id
1 'polypeptide(L)'
;MHKIKFTIVLLFLVLTGFAARAQQTEALGTFTPYSLFGIGELEKQGTSYNKGMGGIGIGVRDNRVINYTNPAAITARDTLSFMLDFGISQKNFYNSDGNVNSAFNTANMHNLMFTAPIKNKSAFIGGISPYSNIGYKFRENETNHEIVAKYGDIAYEKYGSGSINQFFIGAATNIGDHFSIGAEMLYYFGTLSRNS
;
A
#
# COMPACT_ATOMS: atom_id res chain seq x y z
N MET A 1 -1.20 -37.66 14.43
CA MET A 1 -2.30 -36.69 14.17
C MET A 1 -2.47 -35.64 15.31
N HIS A 2 -2.34 -35.97 16.60
CA HIS A 2 -2.48 -34.97 17.68
C HIS A 2 -1.42 -33.86 17.65
N LYS A 3 -0.18 -34.16 17.33
CA LYS A 3 0.91 -33.14 17.28
C LYS A 3 0.65 -32.06 16.21
N ILE A 4 0.14 -32.43 15.04
CA ILE A 4 -0.15 -31.49 13.95
C ILE A 4 -1.32 -30.57 14.33
N LYS A 5 -2.37 -31.11 14.96
CA LYS A 5 -3.51 -30.30 15.44
C LYS A 5 -3.06 -29.30 16.51
N PHE A 6 -2.20 -29.71 17.43
CA PHE A 6 -1.64 -28.84 18.46
C PHE A 6 -0.77 -27.72 17.88
N THR A 7 0.06 -28.02 16.88
CA THR A 7 0.88 -27.01 16.18
C THR A 7 0.03 -25.99 15.44
N ILE A 8 -1.06 -26.43 14.79
CA ILE A 8 -1.98 -25.51 14.09
C ILE A 8 -2.72 -24.60 15.07
N VAL A 9 -3.18 -25.14 16.21
CA VAL A 9 -3.84 -24.34 17.26
C VAL A 9 -2.86 -23.33 17.87
N LEU A 10 -1.60 -23.73 18.13
CA LEU A 10 -0.58 -22.84 18.65
C LEU A 10 -0.26 -21.72 17.66
N LEU A 11 -0.13 -22.03 16.35
CA LEU A 11 0.08 -21.07 15.30
C LEU A 11 -1.06 -20.07 15.19
N PHE A 12 -2.31 -20.55 15.31
CA PHE A 12 -3.49 -19.70 15.28
C PHE A 12 -3.57 -18.77 16.51
N LEU A 13 -3.16 -19.26 17.68
CA LEU A 13 -3.13 -18.50 18.93
C LEU A 13 -2.05 -17.40 18.91
N VAL A 14 -0.90 -17.67 18.28
CA VAL A 14 0.15 -16.68 18.06
C VAL A 14 -0.32 -15.60 17.06
N LEU A 15 -0.98 -15.98 15.97
CA LEU A 15 -1.52 -15.05 14.98
C LEU A 15 -2.61 -14.12 15.58
N THR A 16 -3.48 -14.64 16.45
CA THR A 16 -4.50 -13.81 17.11
C THR A 16 -3.88 -12.85 18.14
N GLY A 17 -2.78 -13.22 18.80
CA GLY A 17 -2.05 -12.36 19.73
C GLY A 17 -1.39 -11.15 19.03
N PHE A 18 -0.95 -11.29 17.79
CA PHE A 18 -0.45 -10.17 16.99
C PHE A 18 -1.56 -9.24 16.51
N ALA A 19 -2.73 -9.77 16.16
CA ALA A 19 -3.88 -8.96 15.74
C ALA A 19 -4.42 -8.03 16.84
N ALA A 20 -4.33 -8.43 18.12
CA ALA A 20 -4.81 -7.64 19.26
C ALA A 20 -3.94 -6.40 19.56
N ARG A 21 -2.71 -6.33 19.07
CA ARG A 21 -1.80 -5.18 19.23
C ARG A 21 -1.82 -4.20 18.06
N ALA A 22 -2.56 -4.52 16.99
CA ALA A 22 -2.67 -3.67 15.81
C ALA A 22 -3.66 -2.50 15.97
N GLN A 23 -4.29 -2.36 17.11
CA GLN A 23 -5.19 -1.25 17.41
C GLN A 23 -4.43 -0.14 18.14
N GLN A 24 -4.39 1.03 17.51
CA GLN A 24 -3.94 2.33 18.04
C GLN A 24 -2.43 2.64 17.98
N THR A 25 -1.83 2.50 16.83
CA THR A 25 -0.87 3.50 16.40
C THR A 25 -1.43 4.11 15.12
N GLU A 26 -1.66 5.41 15.09
CA GLU A 26 -1.89 6.14 13.85
C GLU A 26 -0.60 6.01 13.02
N ALA A 27 -0.42 4.86 12.40
CA ALA A 27 0.69 4.61 11.51
C ALA A 27 0.44 5.47 10.28
N LEU A 28 1.00 6.67 10.28
CA LEU A 28 0.95 7.56 9.13
C LEU A 28 1.68 6.87 7.97
N GLY A 29 0.96 6.55 6.93
CA GLY A 29 1.52 5.97 5.70
C GLY A 29 2.40 6.95 4.93
N THR A 30 2.20 8.24 5.18
CA THR A 30 2.96 9.38 4.65
C THR A 30 3.01 10.50 5.68
N PHE A 31 3.92 11.46 5.51
CA PHE A 31 3.94 12.67 6.31
C PHE A 31 4.26 13.85 5.39
N THR A 32 3.24 14.38 4.75
CA THR A 32 3.37 15.48 3.80
C THR A 32 2.12 16.35 3.79
N PRO A 33 2.25 17.70 3.76
CA PRO A 33 1.11 18.60 3.64
C PRO A 33 0.33 18.39 2.34
N TYR A 34 0.95 17.90 1.30
CA TYR A 34 0.28 17.61 0.03
C TYR A 34 -0.79 16.53 0.13
N SER A 35 -0.71 15.65 1.15
CA SER A 35 -1.73 14.62 1.40
C SER A 35 -3.05 15.19 1.95
N LEU A 36 -3.13 16.50 2.23
CA LEU A 36 -4.35 17.21 2.61
C LEU A 36 -5.42 17.13 1.51
N PHE A 37 -5.02 17.11 0.25
CA PHE A 37 -5.92 17.22 -0.90
C PHE A 37 -6.40 15.86 -1.42
N GLY A 38 -7.64 15.84 -1.94
CA GLY A 38 -8.22 14.67 -2.62
C GLY A 38 -8.24 13.43 -1.74
N ILE A 39 -7.74 12.34 -2.24
CA ILE A 39 -7.62 11.05 -1.54
C ILE A 39 -6.25 10.84 -0.89
N GLY A 40 -5.44 11.90 -0.79
CA GLY A 40 -4.09 11.86 -0.25
C GLY A 40 -3.02 11.62 -1.30
N GLU A 41 -1.84 11.22 -0.84
CA GLU A 41 -0.70 10.89 -1.71
C GLU A 41 -0.90 9.50 -2.32
N LEU A 42 -0.87 9.42 -3.65
CA LEU A 42 -0.97 8.16 -4.37
C LEU A 42 0.34 7.37 -4.24
N GLU A 43 0.21 6.10 -3.90
CA GLU A 43 1.35 5.19 -3.92
C GLU A 43 1.68 4.72 -5.33
N LYS A 44 2.98 4.65 -5.66
CA LYS A 44 3.42 4.06 -6.92
C LYS A 44 3.00 2.60 -6.97
N GLN A 45 2.28 2.24 -8.01
CA GLN A 45 1.83 0.87 -8.23
C GLN A 45 2.99 -0.01 -8.71
N GLY A 46 2.87 -1.31 -8.52
CA GLY A 46 3.89 -2.29 -8.90
C GLY A 46 4.61 -2.91 -7.70
N THR A 47 5.29 -4.01 -7.97
CA THR A 47 6.15 -4.71 -7.01
C THR A 47 7.41 -3.92 -6.67
N SER A 48 8.21 -4.38 -5.72
CA SER A 48 9.51 -3.80 -5.43
C SER A 48 10.41 -3.73 -6.68
N TYR A 49 10.32 -4.73 -7.55
CA TYR A 49 11.02 -4.76 -8.82
C TYR A 49 10.59 -3.60 -9.75
N ASN A 50 9.29 -3.41 -9.95
CA ASN A 50 8.78 -2.31 -10.76
C ASN A 50 9.17 -0.94 -10.19
N LYS A 51 9.07 -0.79 -8.88
CA LYS A 51 9.43 0.46 -8.16
C LYS A 51 10.92 0.77 -8.28
N GLY A 52 11.77 -0.25 -8.20
CA GLY A 52 13.23 -0.11 -8.41
C GLY A 52 13.60 0.34 -9.82
N MET A 53 12.75 0.06 -10.80
CA MET A 53 12.89 0.53 -12.19
C MET A 53 12.11 1.83 -12.47
N GLY A 54 11.80 2.61 -11.44
CA GLY A 54 11.08 3.88 -11.61
C GLY A 54 9.56 3.75 -11.79
N GLY A 55 8.98 2.56 -11.56
CA GLY A 55 7.55 2.29 -11.72
C GLY A 55 7.16 1.72 -13.09
N ILE A 56 8.12 1.28 -13.89
CA ILE A 56 7.85 0.59 -15.14
C ILE A 56 7.17 -0.75 -14.84
N GLY A 57 6.03 -1.00 -15.45
CA GLY A 57 5.28 -2.23 -15.21
C GLY A 57 4.53 -2.72 -16.45
N ILE A 58 3.82 -1.85 -17.16
CA ILE A 58 2.87 -2.24 -18.21
C ILE A 58 3.52 -3.10 -19.32
N GLY A 59 4.72 -2.74 -19.76
CA GLY A 59 5.46 -3.46 -20.81
C GLY A 59 6.35 -4.58 -20.30
N VAL A 60 6.48 -4.78 -18.98
CA VAL A 60 7.38 -5.77 -18.42
C VAL A 60 6.72 -7.15 -18.42
N ARG A 61 7.38 -8.10 -19.05
CA ARG A 61 6.98 -9.51 -19.10
C ARG A 61 8.19 -10.38 -18.76
N ASP A 62 8.28 -10.86 -17.55
CA ASP A 62 9.39 -11.68 -17.05
C ASP A 62 8.82 -12.88 -16.27
N ASN A 63 9.46 -14.04 -16.38
CA ASN A 63 9.04 -15.25 -15.70
C ASN A 63 9.44 -15.33 -14.22
N ARG A 64 10.25 -14.36 -13.75
CA ARG A 64 10.80 -14.33 -12.38
C ARG A 64 10.12 -13.32 -11.47
N VAL A 65 9.27 -12.45 -12.01
CA VAL A 65 8.61 -11.40 -11.24
C VAL A 65 7.11 -11.38 -11.46
N ILE A 66 6.37 -11.07 -10.42
CA ILE A 66 4.94 -10.84 -10.53
C ILE A 66 4.73 -9.41 -11.04
N ASN A 67 3.91 -9.27 -12.06
CA ASN A 67 3.52 -7.97 -12.59
C ASN A 67 2.00 -7.85 -12.62
N TYR A 68 1.41 -7.17 -11.64
CA TYR A 68 -0.03 -6.97 -11.57
C TYR A 68 -0.50 -5.72 -12.33
N THR A 69 0.41 -4.81 -12.70
CA THR A 69 0.05 -3.65 -13.52
C THR A 69 -0.29 -4.04 -14.98
N ASN A 70 0.09 -5.27 -15.36
CA ASN A 70 -0.32 -5.89 -16.61
C ASN A 70 -0.70 -7.36 -16.33
N PRO A 71 -1.97 -7.66 -16.08
CA PRO A 71 -2.40 -9.01 -15.74
C PRO A 71 -2.05 -10.06 -16.81
N ALA A 72 -1.98 -9.67 -18.08
CA ALA A 72 -1.56 -10.61 -19.14
C ALA A 72 -0.09 -11.05 -18.99
N ALA A 73 0.77 -10.26 -18.33
CA ALA A 73 2.17 -10.59 -18.14
C ALA A 73 2.41 -11.80 -17.22
N ILE A 74 1.46 -12.14 -16.35
CA ILE A 74 1.58 -13.29 -15.45
C ILE A 74 1.64 -14.63 -16.18
N THR A 75 1.25 -14.68 -17.44
CA THR A 75 1.37 -15.89 -18.27
C THR A 75 2.80 -16.14 -18.76
N ALA A 76 3.72 -15.22 -18.55
CA ALA A 76 5.14 -15.40 -18.90
C ALA A 76 5.88 -16.36 -17.96
N ARG A 77 5.32 -16.61 -16.77
CA ARG A 77 5.92 -17.50 -15.77
C ARG A 77 6.06 -18.93 -16.27
N ASP A 78 6.95 -19.66 -15.63
CA ASP A 78 7.08 -21.10 -15.90
C ASP A 78 5.82 -21.85 -15.49
N THR A 79 5.49 -22.86 -16.29
CA THR A 79 4.33 -23.70 -16.15
C THR A 79 4.32 -24.38 -14.79
N LEU A 80 3.54 -24.32 -13.89
CA LEU A 80 3.48 -24.94 -12.55
C LEU A 80 4.20 -24.21 -11.43
N SER A 81 4.79 -23.04 -11.64
CA SER A 81 5.38 -22.29 -10.56
C SER A 81 4.35 -21.45 -9.80
N PHE A 82 4.31 -21.60 -8.49
CA PHE A 82 3.68 -20.65 -7.58
C PHE A 82 4.70 -19.56 -7.25
N MET A 83 4.26 -18.29 -7.27
CA MET A 83 5.11 -17.18 -6.90
C MET A 83 4.40 -16.34 -5.84
N LEU A 84 5.16 -15.88 -4.86
CA LEU A 84 4.74 -14.96 -3.81
C LEU A 84 5.68 -13.74 -3.84
N ASP A 85 5.13 -12.56 -3.79
CA ASP A 85 5.87 -11.31 -3.64
C ASP A 85 5.36 -10.56 -2.40
N PHE A 86 6.30 -10.18 -1.55
CA PHE A 86 6.04 -9.41 -0.35
C PHE A 86 7.02 -8.25 -0.28
N GLY A 87 6.51 -7.03 -0.16
CA GLY A 87 7.31 -5.83 -0.10
C GLY A 87 7.06 -4.98 1.14
N ILE A 88 8.14 -4.45 1.70
CA ILE A 88 8.11 -3.44 2.76
C ILE A 88 8.79 -2.19 2.22
N SER A 89 8.21 -1.04 2.47
CA SER A 89 8.81 0.26 2.15
C SER A 89 9.02 1.07 3.41
N GLN A 90 10.16 1.74 3.49
CA GLN A 90 10.46 2.72 4.53
C GLN A 90 10.70 4.06 3.85
N LYS A 91 10.04 5.10 4.35
CA LYS A 91 10.22 6.47 3.87
C LYS A 91 10.67 7.35 5.03
N ASN A 92 11.70 8.16 4.79
CA ASN A 92 12.16 9.19 5.72
C ASN A 92 11.76 10.55 5.15
N PHE A 93 10.91 11.27 5.87
CA PHE A 93 10.51 12.62 5.51
C PHE A 93 11.33 13.60 6.32
N TYR A 94 11.93 14.54 5.65
CA TYR A 94 12.64 15.64 6.26
C TYR A 94 12.00 16.96 5.80
N ASN A 95 11.42 17.70 6.72
CA ASN A 95 10.81 18.97 6.46
C ASN A 95 11.63 20.06 7.16
N SER A 96 12.00 21.09 6.42
CA SER A 96 12.73 22.25 6.93
C SER A 96 12.02 23.54 6.51
N ASP A 97 11.73 24.40 7.47
CA ASP A 97 11.17 25.74 7.27
C ASP A 97 12.16 26.81 7.74
N GLY A 98 13.44 26.63 7.41
CA GLY A 98 14.50 27.54 7.78
C GLY A 98 14.83 27.58 9.27
N ASN A 99 13.83 27.72 10.12
CA ASN A 99 13.97 27.81 11.58
C ASN A 99 13.60 26.55 12.34
N VAL A 100 12.77 25.70 11.75
CA VAL A 100 12.30 24.46 12.38
C VAL A 100 12.54 23.28 11.44
N ASN A 101 13.21 22.27 11.96
CA ASN A 101 13.45 21.03 11.25
C ASN A 101 12.64 19.90 11.87
N SER A 102 11.94 19.14 11.09
CA SER A 102 11.26 17.92 11.53
C SER A 102 11.63 16.73 10.65
N ALA A 103 11.88 15.61 11.30
CA ALA A 103 12.14 14.34 10.63
C ALA A 103 11.08 13.33 11.05
N PHE A 104 10.51 12.64 10.10
CA PHE A 104 9.51 11.61 10.33
C PHE A 104 9.83 10.35 9.51
N ASN A 105 9.71 9.20 10.14
CA ASN A 105 10.00 7.92 9.54
C ASN A 105 8.72 7.08 9.48
N THR A 106 8.42 6.54 8.32
CA THR A 106 7.29 5.62 8.14
C THR A 106 7.77 4.30 7.58
N ALA A 107 7.22 3.20 8.07
CA ALA A 107 7.46 1.87 7.55
C ALA A 107 6.12 1.20 7.26
N ASN A 108 5.90 0.84 6.01
CA ASN A 108 4.64 0.29 5.54
C ASN A 108 4.85 -0.97 4.71
N MET A 109 3.93 -1.92 4.83
CA MET A 109 3.79 -2.97 3.84
C MET A 109 3.35 -2.33 2.52
N HIS A 110 4.07 -2.66 1.43
CA HIS A 110 3.79 -2.03 0.17
C HIS A 110 3.16 -2.97 -0.86
N ASN A 111 3.26 -4.25 -0.67
CA ASN A 111 2.51 -5.25 -1.42
C ASN A 111 2.58 -6.62 -0.74
N LEU A 112 1.54 -7.36 -0.92
CA LEU A 112 1.48 -8.81 -0.71
C LEU A 112 0.69 -9.39 -1.85
N MET A 113 1.32 -10.20 -2.70
CA MET A 113 0.66 -10.76 -3.86
C MET A 113 1.17 -12.15 -4.19
N PHE A 114 0.34 -12.91 -4.84
CA PHE A 114 0.68 -14.26 -5.27
C PHE A 114 0.12 -14.54 -6.67
N THR A 115 0.76 -15.45 -7.36
CA THR A 115 0.28 -15.99 -8.62
C THR A 115 0.40 -17.50 -8.63
N ALA A 116 -0.59 -18.15 -9.19
CA ALA A 116 -0.66 -19.59 -9.27
C ALA A 116 -1.06 -20.05 -10.69
N PRO A 117 -0.63 -21.24 -11.13
CA PRO A 117 -1.08 -21.82 -12.38
C PRO A 117 -2.53 -22.31 -12.26
N ILE A 118 -3.31 -22.10 -13.31
CA ILE A 118 -4.61 -22.78 -13.49
C ILE A 118 -4.40 -23.98 -14.41
N LYS A 119 -3.71 -23.77 -15.51
CA LYS A 119 -3.33 -24.76 -16.53
C LYS A 119 -2.05 -24.31 -17.21
N ASN A 120 -1.51 -25.12 -18.12
CA ASN A 120 -0.25 -24.84 -18.82
C ASN A 120 -0.16 -23.46 -19.49
N LYS A 121 -1.28 -22.88 -19.92
CA LYS A 121 -1.34 -21.59 -20.61
C LYS A 121 -2.07 -20.50 -19.82
N SER A 122 -2.56 -20.81 -18.62
CA SER A 122 -3.36 -19.87 -17.82
C SER A 122 -2.81 -19.72 -16.42
N ALA A 123 -2.96 -18.52 -15.89
CA ALA A 123 -2.48 -18.16 -14.56
C ALA A 123 -3.51 -17.28 -13.84
N PHE A 124 -3.46 -17.36 -12.52
CA PHE A 124 -4.24 -16.57 -11.60
C PHE A 124 -3.30 -15.65 -10.82
N ILE A 125 -3.77 -14.45 -10.50
CA ILE A 125 -3.08 -13.49 -9.63
C ILE A 125 -4.06 -12.96 -8.60
N GLY A 126 -3.56 -12.69 -7.40
CA GLY A 126 -4.31 -11.99 -6.37
C GLY A 126 -3.38 -11.33 -5.38
N GLY A 127 -3.86 -10.28 -4.73
CA GLY A 127 -3.04 -9.60 -3.76
C GLY A 127 -3.67 -8.35 -3.17
N ILE A 128 -2.89 -7.71 -2.30
CA ILE A 128 -3.22 -6.45 -1.64
C ILE A 128 -2.04 -5.51 -1.80
N SER A 129 -2.32 -4.26 -2.12
CA SER A 129 -1.32 -3.19 -2.11
C SER A 129 -1.94 -1.87 -1.66
N PRO A 130 -1.19 -0.95 -1.06
CA PRO A 130 -1.68 0.39 -0.77
C PRO A 130 -1.91 1.17 -2.07
N TYR A 131 -2.97 1.97 -2.08
CA TYR A 131 -3.34 2.82 -3.19
C TYR A 131 -3.05 4.29 -2.89
N SER A 132 -3.46 4.77 -1.71
CA SER A 132 -3.18 6.14 -1.27
C SER A 132 -3.03 6.23 0.25
N ASN A 133 -2.31 7.26 0.70
CA ASN A 133 -2.09 7.52 2.11
C ASN A 133 -2.34 9.00 2.42
N ILE A 134 -2.92 9.26 3.60
CA ILE A 134 -3.02 10.58 4.20
C ILE A 134 -2.19 10.59 5.48
N GLY A 135 -1.35 11.62 5.62
CA GLY A 135 -0.59 11.85 6.84
C GLY A 135 -0.09 13.28 6.87
N TYR A 136 -0.72 14.10 7.67
CA TYR A 136 -0.27 15.47 7.93
C TYR A 136 -0.64 15.89 9.34
N LYS A 137 0.18 16.74 9.91
CA LYS A 137 -0.08 17.42 11.16
C LYS A 137 0.62 18.78 11.12
N PHE A 138 -0.15 19.85 11.14
CA PHE A 138 0.39 21.20 11.19
C PHE A 138 -0.48 22.12 12.04
N ARG A 139 0.16 23.16 12.53
CA ARG A 139 -0.45 24.19 13.34
C ARG A 139 -0.53 25.47 12.53
N GLU A 140 -1.70 26.06 12.45
CA GLU A 140 -1.96 27.33 11.80
C GLU A 140 -2.42 28.34 12.85
N ASN A 141 -1.76 29.48 12.91
CA ASN A 141 -2.16 30.57 13.81
C ASN A 141 -3.23 31.43 13.14
N GLU A 142 -4.20 31.85 13.95
CA GLU A 142 -5.22 32.79 13.47
C GLU A 142 -4.56 34.11 13.06
N THR A 143 -4.86 34.58 11.85
CA THR A 143 -4.31 35.80 11.28
C THR A 143 -5.30 36.97 11.26
N ASN A 144 -6.56 36.72 11.65
CA ASN A 144 -7.56 37.78 11.72
C ASN A 144 -7.32 38.67 12.95
N HIS A 145 -6.92 39.90 12.69
CA HIS A 145 -6.59 40.89 13.74
C HIS A 145 -7.73 41.15 14.73
N GLU A 146 -9.00 41.11 14.31
CA GLU A 146 -10.14 41.31 15.19
C GLU A 146 -10.31 40.13 16.18
N ILE A 147 -10.09 38.91 15.70
CA ILE A 147 -10.17 37.68 16.50
C ILE A 147 -9.02 37.66 17.50
N VAL A 148 -7.80 37.91 17.03
CA VAL A 148 -6.59 37.94 17.87
C VAL A 148 -6.68 39.03 18.94
N ALA A 149 -7.19 40.20 18.59
CA ALA A 149 -7.38 41.29 19.54
C ALA A 149 -8.42 41.00 20.64
N LYS A 150 -9.43 40.16 20.31
CA LYS A 150 -10.52 39.83 21.24
C LYS A 150 -10.24 38.61 22.09
N TYR A 151 -9.58 37.61 21.55
CA TYR A 151 -9.40 36.30 22.18
C TYR A 151 -7.95 35.90 22.42
N GLY A 152 -6.98 36.72 22.00
CA GLY A 152 -5.56 36.40 22.06
C GLY A 152 -5.09 35.50 20.91
N ASP A 153 -3.86 35.01 20.99
CA ASP A 153 -3.29 34.12 19.97
C ASP A 153 -3.98 32.77 19.98
N ILE A 154 -4.72 32.50 18.93
CA ILE A 154 -5.41 31.24 18.72
C ILE A 154 -4.65 30.46 17.67
N ALA A 155 -4.45 29.17 17.92
CA ALA A 155 -3.83 28.25 16.98
C ALA A 155 -4.76 27.07 16.72
N TYR A 156 -4.94 26.77 15.44
CA TYR A 156 -5.69 25.61 14.96
C TYR A 156 -4.71 24.47 14.65
N GLU A 157 -4.97 23.31 15.17
CA GLU A 157 -4.23 22.09 14.82
C GLU A 157 -5.02 21.31 13.78
N LYS A 158 -4.48 21.23 12.55
CA LYS A 158 -5.04 20.46 11.47
C LYS A 158 -4.27 19.16 11.33
N TYR A 159 -4.95 18.03 11.39
CA TYR A 159 -4.32 16.75 11.20
C TYR A 159 -5.20 15.80 10.39
N GLY A 160 -4.56 14.91 9.66
CA GLY A 160 -5.22 13.88 8.92
C GLY A 160 -4.40 12.61 8.89
N SER A 161 -5.09 11.49 8.90
CA SER A 161 -4.49 10.17 8.84
C SER A 161 -5.39 9.21 8.08
N GLY A 162 -4.81 8.13 7.62
CA GLY A 162 -5.55 7.05 6.99
C GLY A 162 -4.93 6.58 5.68
N SER A 163 -5.48 5.49 5.17
CA SER A 163 -5.02 4.90 3.93
C SER A 163 -6.17 4.25 3.17
N ILE A 164 -6.04 4.23 1.86
CA ILE A 164 -6.85 3.41 0.97
C ILE A 164 -5.95 2.31 0.43
N ASN A 165 -6.39 1.08 0.60
CA ASN A 165 -5.74 -0.10 0.06
C ASN A 165 -6.58 -0.65 -1.09
N GLN A 166 -5.93 -1.37 -2.00
CA GLN A 166 -6.60 -2.11 -3.04
C GLN A 166 -6.37 -3.60 -2.87
N PHE A 167 -7.43 -4.36 -2.95
CA PHE A 167 -7.42 -5.79 -3.17
C PHE A 167 -7.64 -6.02 -4.66
N PHE A 168 -6.88 -6.93 -5.24
CA PHE A 168 -7.07 -7.30 -6.63
C PHE A 168 -7.05 -8.81 -6.80
N ILE A 169 -7.80 -9.26 -7.79
CA ILE A 169 -7.89 -10.64 -8.20
C ILE A 169 -8.03 -10.68 -9.72
N GLY A 170 -7.25 -11.51 -10.37
CA GLY A 170 -7.25 -11.57 -11.82
C GLY A 170 -6.82 -12.91 -12.36
N ALA A 171 -7.03 -13.08 -13.64
CA ALA A 171 -6.60 -14.24 -14.38
C ALA A 171 -6.14 -13.84 -15.79
N ALA A 172 -5.25 -14.63 -16.34
CA ALA A 172 -4.75 -14.44 -17.68
C ALA A 172 -4.53 -15.78 -18.37
N THR A 173 -4.58 -15.76 -19.69
CA THR A 173 -4.34 -16.93 -20.54
C THR A 173 -3.59 -16.54 -21.79
N ASN A 174 -2.78 -17.47 -22.30
CA ASN A 174 -2.16 -17.33 -23.62
C ASN A 174 -3.13 -17.79 -24.71
N ILE A 175 -3.23 -17.00 -25.76
CA ILE A 175 -3.96 -17.32 -26.99
C ILE A 175 -2.91 -17.61 -28.07
N GLY A 176 -2.73 -18.91 -28.38
CA GLY A 176 -1.61 -19.33 -29.21
C GLY A 176 -0.25 -19.10 -28.53
N ASP A 177 0.78 -18.79 -29.32
CA ASP A 177 2.15 -18.65 -28.83
C ASP A 177 2.63 -17.18 -28.76
N HIS A 178 1.85 -16.25 -29.30
CA HIS A 178 2.24 -14.85 -29.43
C HIS A 178 1.38 -13.86 -28.66
N PHE A 179 0.16 -14.24 -28.29
CA PHE A 179 -0.78 -13.36 -27.61
C PHE A 179 -1.14 -13.86 -26.23
N SER A 180 -1.31 -12.94 -25.31
CA SER A 180 -1.87 -13.19 -24.00
C SER A 180 -2.91 -12.13 -23.65
N ILE A 181 -3.98 -12.57 -23.02
CA ILE A 181 -5.03 -11.71 -22.50
C ILE A 181 -5.18 -11.93 -21.01
N GLY A 182 -5.40 -10.87 -20.26
CA GLY A 182 -5.65 -10.93 -18.82
C GLY A 182 -6.67 -9.89 -18.42
N ALA A 183 -7.38 -10.19 -17.36
CA ALA A 183 -8.31 -9.27 -16.71
C ALA A 183 -8.16 -9.37 -15.20
N GLU A 184 -8.36 -8.25 -14.52
CA GLU A 184 -8.39 -8.20 -13.06
C GLU A 184 -9.54 -7.34 -12.58
N MET A 185 -10.00 -7.66 -11.38
CA MET A 185 -10.99 -6.87 -10.63
C MET A 185 -10.26 -6.23 -9.45
N LEU A 186 -10.51 -4.94 -9.26
CA LEU A 186 -9.94 -4.12 -8.19
C LEU A 186 -11.05 -3.73 -7.21
N TYR A 187 -10.78 -3.89 -5.94
CA TYR A 187 -11.64 -3.43 -4.86
C TYR A 187 -10.86 -2.53 -3.92
N TYR A 188 -11.32 -1.29 -3.77
CA TYR A 188 -10.69 -0.30 -2.90
C TYR A 188 -11.38 -0.25 -1.55
N PHE A 189 -10.60 -0.25 -0.48
CA PHE A 189 -11.09 -0.19 0.89
C PHE A 189 -10.13 0.59 1.80
N GLY A 190 -10.67 1.17 2.84
CA GLY A 190 -9.91 1.95 3.82
C GLY A 190 -10.71 3.13 4.35
N THR A 191 -10.08 3.89 5.22
CA THR A 191 -10.67 5.08 5.83
C THR A 191 -9.70 6.23 5.80
N LEU A 192 -10.22 7.43 5.54
CA LEU A 192 -9.47 8.68 5.57
C LEU A 192 -10.12 9.58 6.60
N SER A 193 -9.37 10.01 7.60
CA SER A 193 -9.80 10.92 8.65
C SER A 193 -9.12 12.28 8.48
N ARG A 194 -9.90 13.33 8.58
CA ARG A 194 -9.41 14.72 8.55
C ARG A 194 -10.08 15.50 9.66
N ASN A 195 -9.27 16.19 10.43
CA ASN A 195 -9.71 17.07 11.51
C ASN A 195 -9.11 18.46 11.31
N SER A 196 -9.94 19.46 11.56
CA SER A 196 -9.60 20.88 11.46
C SER A 196 -10.18 21.65 12.63
#